data_d6ea2c83eba87b4c03764facac010912
#
_entry.id   d6ea2c83eba87b4c03764facac010912
#
_cell.length_a   1.000
_cell.length_b   1.000
_cell.length_c   1.000
_cell.angle_alpha   90.00
_cell.angle_beta   90.00
_cell.angle_gamma   90.00
#
_symmetry.space_group_name_H-M   'P 1'
#
loop_
_entity.id
_entity.type
_entity.pdbx_description
1 polymer ?
#
loop_
_entity_poly.entity_id
_entity_poly.type
_entity_poly.pdbx_seq_one_letter_code
_entity_poly.pdbx_strand_id
1 'polypeptide(L)'
;VNVDVIEYPGYNSYFSIRGFKPTEGKYTTVLIDGVPAGTTNMATLSLGDVEQVEVLKGPFSAMYGSDAMGGVVNIVTKRNKDKLTGGIKVAAGSYQTSKGAFHVGGRIYRGLSFDASFDYTAQARNYKIGDHNLLHMSATDKAILGKDTYGIKMNGSRHSGIAGKGRIGYDFGENWSLNFTEILFVGKDLPTGGNVWGTNGLKK
;
A
#
# COMPACT_ATOMS: atom_id res chain seq x y z
N VAL A 1 4.16 14.15 16.57
CA VAL A 1 3.79 12.73 16.66
C VAL A 1 4.20 12.06 15.38
N ASN A 2 5.14 11.13 15.45
CA ASN A 2 5.71 10.52 14.27
C ASN A 2 4.76 9.42 13.74
N VAL A 3 4.29 9.65 12.53
CA VAL A 3 3.70 8.62 11.68
C VAL A 3 4.58 8.59 10.45
N ASP A 4 5.21 7.48 10.22
CA ASP A 4 6.11 7.30 9.10
C ASP A 4 5.53 6.27 8.13
N VAL A 5 5.77 6.45 6.85
CA VAL A 5 5.53 5.41 5.85
C VAL A 5 6.86 4.73 5.58
N ILE A 6 6.92 3.46 5.88
CA ILE A 6 8.12 2.65 5.64
C ILE A 6 7.91 1.86 4.36
N GLU A 7 8.69 2.17 3.36
CA GLU A 7 8.72 1.43 2.10
C GLU A 7 9.91 0.47 2.11
N TYR A 8 9.61 -0.79 1.87
CA TYR A 8 10.63 -1.80 1.64
C TYR A 8 10.79 -2.03 0.13
N PRO A 9 11.97 -2.44 -0.32
CA PRO A 9 12.17 -2.83 -1.70
C PRO A 9 11.15 -3.89 -2.13
N GLY A 10 10.51 -3.65 -3.26
CA GLY A 10 9.42 -4.47 -3.75
C GLY A 10 8.06 -3.81 -3.54
N TYR A 11 7.03 -4.60 -3.41
CA TYR A 11 5.64 -4.13 -3.33
C TYR A 11 5.16 -4.09 -1.86
N ASN A 12 5.94 -3.39 -1.00
CA ASN A 12 5.68 -3.38 0.44
C ASN A 12 5.78 -1.95 0.99
N SER A 13 4.69 -1.47 1.53
CA SER A 13 4.58 -0.14 2.15
C SER A 13 3.69 -0.23 3.38
N TYR A 14 4.18 0.24 4.52
CA TYR A 14 3.49 0.12 5.79
C TYR A 14 3.52 1.43 6.58
N PHE A 15 2.51 1.66 7.39
CA PHE A 15 2.54 2.73 8.39
C PHE A 15 3.31 2.29 9.63
N SER A 16 4.18 3.15 10.11
CA SER A 16 4.83 3.05 11.42
C SER A 16 4.29 4.15 12.33
N ILE A 17 3.72 3.77 13.44
CA ILE A 17 3.20 4.71 14.45
C ILE A 17 4.04 4.55 15.71
N ARG A 18 4.52 5.67 16.27
CA ARG A 18 5.34 5.71 17.49
C ARG A 18 6.63 4.88 17.42
N GLY A 19 7.22 4.73 16.24
CA GLY A 19 8.45 3.96 16.05
C GLY A 19 8.27 2.43 16.11
N PHE A 20 7.05 1.93 16.23
CA PHE A 20 6.80 0.50 16.05
C PHE A 20 7.10 0.14 14.59
N LYS A 21 8.16 -0.63 14.40
CA LYS A 21 8.49 -1.13 13.06
C LYS A 21 7.42 -2.12 12.62
N PRO A 22 6.76 -1.91 11.48
CA PRO A 22 5.80 -2.85 10.95
C PRO A 22 6.56 -4.05 10.34
N THR A 23 7.09 -4.91 11.17
CA THR A 23 7.50 -6.24 10.72
C THR A 23 6.22 -7.02 10.51
N GLU A 24 5.92 -7.33 9.26
CA GLU A 24 4.75 -8.12 8.84
C GLU A 24 3.38 -7.50 9.19
N GLY A 25 3.30 -6.16 9.28
CA GLY A 25 2.03 -5.47 9.51
C GLY A 25 1.48 -5.54 10.93
N LYS A 26 2.29 -5.97 11.89
CA LYS A 26 1.90 -6.02 13.30
C LYS A 26 1.92 -4.61 13.91
N TYR A 27 1.06 -4.38 14.88
CA TYR A 27 0.92 -3.17 15.70
C TYR A 27 0.20 -1.98 15.05
N THR A 28 -0.14 -2.01 13.78
CA THR A 28 -0.94 -0.95 13.14
C THR A 28 -2.06 -1.58 12.33
N THR A 29 -3.30 -1.29 12.69
CA THR A 29 -4.46 -1.72 11.91
C THR A 29 -4.78 -0.69 10.85
N VAL A 30 -5.08 -1.15 9.63
CA VAL A 30 -5.53 -0.31 8.52
C VAL A 30 -7.01 -0.55 8.27
N LEU A 31 -7.76 0.54 8.25
CA LEU A 31 -9.17 0.54 7.90
C LEU A 31 -9.38 1.29 6.58
N ILE A 32 -10.40 0.91 5.85
CA ILE A 32 -10.94 1.66 4.73
C ILE A 32 -12.40 1.99 5.07
N ASP A 33 -12.71 3.27 5.14
CA ASP A 33 -14.05 3.77 5.53
C ASP A 33 -14.55 3.17 6.85
N GLY A 34 -13.65 2.94 7.82
CA GLY A 34 -13.97 2.37 9.13
C GLY A 34 -14.03 0.83 9.18
N VAL A 35 -13.84 0.14 8.07
CA VAL A 35 -13.84 -1.34 7.98
C VAL A 35 -12.41 -1.87 7.84
N PRO A 36 -12.02 -2.95 8.51
CA PRO A 36 -10.68 -3.53 8.36
C PRO A 36 -10.35 -3.84 6.90
N ALA A 37 -9.22 -3.36 6.43
CA ALA A 37 -8.78 -3.52 5.04
C ALA A 37 -8.31 -4.95 4.69
N GLY A 38 -8.21 -5.84 5.68
CA GLY A 38 -7.70 -7.20 5.48
C GLY A 38 -6.20 -7.28 5.21
N THR A 39 -5.55 -6.14 5.06
CA THR A 39 -4.10 -6.03 4.85
C THR A 39 -3.57 -4.76 5.52
N THR A 40 -2.32 -4.79 5.91
CA THR A 40 -1.58 -3.62 6.40
C THR A 40 -0.60 -3.09 5.36
N ASN A 41 -0.45 -3.80 4.23
CA ASN A 41 0.42 -3.40 3.14
C ASN A 41 -0.31 -2.40 2.22
N MET A 42 0.05 -1.14 2.36
CA MET A 42 -0.55 -0.04 1.58
C MET A 42 -0.34 -0.18 0.08
N ALA A 43 0.74 -0.85 -0.35
CA ALA A 43 1.01 -1.06 -1.76
C ALA A 43 -0.03 -1.96 -2.45
N THR A 44 -0.79 -2.75 -1.69
CA THR A 44 -1.84 -3.64 -2.21
C THR A 44 -3.22 -2.99 -2.23
N LEU A 45 -3.34 -1.75 -1.77
CA LEU A 45 -4.61 -1.02 -1.73
C LEU A 45 -4.73 -0.05 -2.88
N SER A 46 -5.93 0.11 -3.41
CA SER A 46 -6.23 1.19 -4.35
C SER A 46 -6.37 2.49 -3.57
N LEU A 47 -5.48 3.45 -3.85
CA LEU A 47 -5.41 4.75 -3.20
C LEU A 47 -5.78 5.90 -4.15
N GLY A 48 -6.28 5.58 -5.34
CA GLY A 48 -6.64 6.57 -6.35
C GLY A 48 -7.77 7.51 -5.96
N ASP A 49 -8.65 7.07 -5.07
CA ASP A 49 -9.84 7.77 -4.59
C ASP A 49 -9.77 8.20 -3.11
N VAL A 50 -8.61 8.24 -2.50
CA VAL A 50 -8.45 8.69 -1.11
C VAL A 50 -8.81 10.17 -0.98
N GLU A 51 -9.65 10.48 -0.01
CA GLU A 51 -10.01 11.84 0.39
C GLU A 51 -9.12 12.32 1.53
N GLN A 52 -9.04 11.52 2.59
CA GLN A 52 -8.20 11.83 3.75
C GLN A 52 -7.70 10.56 4.42
N VAL A 53 -6.67 10.72 5.25
CA VAL A 53 -6.14 9.66 6.11
C VAL A 53 -6.24 10.12 7.56
N GLU A 54 -6.97 9.35 8.35
CA GLU A 54 -7.14 9.60 9.78
C GLU A 54 -6.22 8.67 10.56
N VAL A 55 -5.48 9.21 11.51
CA VAL A 55 -4.60 8.41 12.36
C VAL A 55 -5.08 8.48 13.81
N LEU A 56 -5.57 7.37 14.29
CA LEU A 56 -6.00 7.20 15.67
C LEU A 56 -4.83 6.63 16.48
N LYS A 57 -4.32 7.46 17.39
CA LYS A 57 -3.16 7.14 18.21
C LYS A 57 -3.61 6.71 19.59
N GLY A 58 -3.18 5.55 20.03
CA GLY A 58 -3.50 5.05 21.35
C GLY A 58 -3.71 3.55 21.35
N PRO A 59 -3.96 2.98 22.51
CA PRO A 59 -4.25 1.56 22.62
C PRO A 59 -5.69 1.29 22.21
N PHE A 60 -5.91 1.20 20.90
CA PHE A 60 -7.22 0.81 20.34
C PHE A 60 -7.41 -0.71 20.26
N SER A 61 -6.54 -1.46 20.93
CA SER A 61 -6.61 -2.92 20.96
C SER A 61 -7.93 -3.48 21.50
N ALA A 62 -8.61 -2.74 22.36
CA ALA A 62 -9.94 -3.11 22.87
C ALA A 62 -11.02 -3.10 21.78
N MET A 63 -10.87 -2.23 20.76
CA MET A 63 -11.84 -2.10 19.67
C MET A 63 -11.44 -2.85 18.39
N TYR A 64 -10.13 -2.91 18.12
CA TYR A 64 -9.61 -3.39 16.83
C TYR A 64 -8.63 -4.57 16.98
N GLY A 65 -8.51 -5.13 18.19
CA GLY A 65 -7.65 -6.29 18.46
C GLY A 65 -6.19 -5.93 18.76
N SER A 66 -5.37 -6.96 19.01
CA SER A 66 -3.96 -6.83 19.39
C SER A 66 -3.11 -6.10 18.37
N ASP A 67 -3.51 -6.13 17.11
CA ASP A 67 -2.77 -5.52 16.00
C ASP A 67 -2.86 -3.99 15.99
N ALA A 68 -3.75 -3.41 16.82
CA ALA A 68 -3.92 -1.96 16.95
C ALA A 68 -3.15 -1.36 18.14
N MET A 69 -2.12 -2.03 18.67
CA MET A 69 -1.32 -1.53 19.81
C MET A 69 -0.58 -0.22 19.49
N GLY A 70 -0.07 -0.05 18.30
CA GLY A 70 0.59 1.18 17.85
C GLY A 70 -0.41 2.27 17.48
N GLY A 71 -1.55 1.87 16.96
CA GLY A 71 -2.62 2.75 16.50
C GLY A 71 -3.40 2.19 15.32
N VAL A 72 -4.33 2.99 14.83
CA VAL A 72 -5.20 2.67 13.69
C VAL A 72 -5.05 3.76 12.64
N VAL A 73 -4.95 3.35 11.40
CA VAL A 73 -4.98 4.25 10.24
C VAL A 73 -6.27 3.99 9.47
N ASN A 74 -7.14 4.98 9.40
CA ASN A 74 -8.37 4.90 8.63
C ASN A 74 -8.20 5.71 7.32
N ILE A 75 -8.33 5.03 6.22
CA ILE A 75 -8.30 5.63 4.88
C ILE A 75 -9.75 5.93 4.51
N VAL A 76 -10.07 7.23 4.49
CA VAL A 76 -11.39 7.68 4.08
C VAL A 76 -11.38 7.91 2.57
N THR A 77 -12.31 7.28 1.88
CA THR A 77 -12.39 7.38 0.43
C THR A 77 -13.43 8.40 0.00
N LYS A 78 -13.23 9.00 -1.16
CA LYS A 78 -14.17 9.95 -1.74
C LYS A 78 -15.51 9.26 -1.97
N ARG A 79 -16.56 9.88 -1.45
CA ARG A 79 -17.94 9.45 -1.68
C ARG A 79 -18.64 10.48 -2.53
N ASN A 80 -18.73 10.21 -3.80
CA ASN A 80 -19.43 11.09 -4.74
C ASN A 80 -20.93 10.80 -4.69
N LYS A 81 -21.65 11.58 -3.88
CA LYS A 81 -23.11 11.35 -3.71
C LYS A 81 -23.97 12.10 -4.72
N ASP A 82 -23.44 13.11 -5.42
CA ASP A 82 -24.27 14.02 -6.21
C ASP A 82 -23.99 13.97 -7.72
N LYS A 83 -22.75 14.17 -8.12
CA LYS A 83 -22.38 14.23 -9.53
C LYS A 83 -21.41 13.12 -9.89
N LEU A 84 -21.49 12.66 -11.13
CA LEU A 84 -20.48 11.79 -11.68
C LEU A 84 -19.16 12.54 -11.74
N THR A 85 -18.17 12.04 -11.03
CA THR A 85 -16.80 12.59 -11.03
C THR A 85 -15.80 11.47 -11.25
N GLY A 86 -14.66 11.80 -11.79
CA GLY A 86 -13.61 10.83 -12.02
C GLY A 86 -12.29 11.51 -12.32
N GLY A 87 -11.24 10.70 -12.37
CA GLY A 87 -9.92 11.19 -12.69
C GLY A 87 -8.98 10.06 -13.08
N ILE A 88 -7.94 10.47 -13.82
CA ILE A 88 -6.87 9.59 -14.26
C ILE A 88 -5.55 10.20 -13.80
N LYS A 89 -4.65 9.36 -13.29
CA LYS A 89 -3.27 9.72 -12.96
C LYS A 89 -2.35 8.76 -13.68
N VAL A 90 -1.29 9.29 -14.26
CA VAL A 90 -0.22 8.50 -14.85
C VAL A 90 1.13 9.02 -14.37
N ALA A 91 2.06 8.14 -14.11
CA ALA A 91 3.42 8.49 -13.71
C ALA A 91 4.41 7.49 -14.30
N ALA A 92 5.60 7.99 -14.59
CA ALA A 92 6.73 7.18 -15.03
C ALA A 92 7.95 7.54 -14.18
N GLY A 93 8.81 6.57 -13.94
CA GLY A 93 9.99 6.74 -13.09
C GLY A 93 11.16 5.88 -13.51
N SER A 94 12.20 5.95 -12.70
CA SER A 94 13.43 5.16 -12.88
C SER A 94 13.12 3.66 -12.93
N TYR A 95 14.04 2.89 -13.50
CA TYR A 95 13.94 1.43 -13.66
C TYR A 95 12.72 0.97 -14.46
N GLN A 96 12.26 1.80 -15.40
CA GLN A 96 11.03 1.59 -16.17
C GLN A 96 9.82 1.38 -15.25
N THR A 97 9.72 2.20 -14.22
CA THR A 97 8.53 2.23 -13.38
C THR A 97 7.42 2.97 -14.12
N SER A 98 6.25 2.37 -14.15
CA SER A 98 5.02 2.96 -14.65
C SER A 98 3.92 2.81 -13.60
N LYS A 99 3.17 3.88 -13.39
CA LYS A 99 2.01 3.89 -12.51
C LYS A 99 0.84 4.48 -13.24
N GLY A 100 -0.32 3.88 -13.09
CA GLY A 100 -1.59 4.39 -13.59
C GLY A 100 -2.65 4.26 -12.51
N ALA A 101 -3.46 5.28 -12.33
CA ALA A 101 -4.61 5.22 -11.44
C ALA A 101 -5.82 5.82 -12.15
N PHE A 102 -6.96 5.23 -11.95
CA PHE A 102 -8.25 5.68 -12.44
C PHE A 102 -9.26 5.60 -11.31
N HIS A 103 -10.10 6.59 -11.20
CA HIS A 103 -11.26 6.54 -10.33
C HIS A 103 -12.47 7.17 -10.99
N VAL A 104 -13.64 6.66 -10.69
CA VAL A 104 -14.93 7.20 -11.11
C VAL A 104 -15.97 6.89 -10.04
N GLY A 105 -16.85 7.80 -9.78
CA GLY A 105 -17.95 7.60 -8.87
C GLY A 105 -19.02 8.65 -8.98
N GLY A 106 -20.20 8.34 -8.49
CA GLY A 106 -21.33 9.26 -8.52
C GLY A 106 -22.66 8.58 -8.22
N ARG A 107 -23.70 9.40 -8.26
CA ARG A 107 -25.08 8.92 -8.12
C ARG A 107 -25.59 8.38 -9.46
N ILE A 108 -26.14 7.17 -9.44
CA ILE A 108 -26.80 6.56 -10.61
C ILE A 108 -28.27 6.95 -10.64
N TYR A 109 -28.93 6.82 -9.51
CA TYR A 109 -30.35 7.05 -9.35
C TYR A 109 -30.65 7.42 -7.90
N ARG A 110 -31.89 7.82 -7.58
CA ARG A 110 -32.33 8.22 -6.23
C ARG A 110 -31.80 7.26 -5.16
N GLY A 111 -30.91 7.75 -4.29
CA GLY A 111 -30.29 6.98 -3.22
C GLY A 111 -29.19 6.00 -3.68
N LEU A 112 -29.08 5.64 -4.95
CA LEU A 112 -28.10 4.69 -5.46
C LEU A 112 -26.83 5.42 -5.93
N SER A 113 -25.69 5.06 -5.36
CA SER A 113 -24.39 5.58 -5.71
C SER A 113 -23.39 4.46 -5.96
N PHE A 114 -22.36 4.77 -6.72
CA PHE A 114 -21.22 3.86 -6.92
C PHE A 114 -19.90 4.62 -6.88
N ASP A 115 -18.84 3.92 -6.55
CA ASP A 115 -17.47 4.37 -6.71
C ASP A 115 -16.62 3.19 -7.15
N ALA A 116 -15.71 3.44 -8.08
CA ALA A 116 -14.74 2.46 -8.55
C ALA A 116 -13.38 3.12 -8.66
N SER A 117 -12.36 2.44 -8.19
CA SER A 117 -10.97 2.85 -8.35
C SER A 117 -10.10 1.68 -8.80
N PHE A 118 -9.06 2.01 -9.54
CA PHE A 118 -8.13 1.06 -10.08
C PHE A 118 -6.74 1.68 -10.09
N ASP A 119 -5.77 0.96 -9.58
CA ASP A 119 -4.37 1.35 -9.54
C ASP A 119 -3.51 0.26 -10.18
N TYR A 120 -2.63 0.65 -11.05
CA TYR A 120 -1.61 -0.19 -11.66
C TYR A 120 -0.23 0.35 -11.32
N THR A 121 0.65 -0.53 -10.88
CA THR A 121 2.06 -0.20 -10.67
C THR A 121 2.91 -1.32 -11.25
N ALA A 122 3.92 -0.96 -12.02
CA ALA A 122 4.91 -1.90 -12.51
C ALA A 122 6.31 -1.29 -12.48
N GLN A 123 7.29 -2.10 -12.14
CA GLN A 123 8.70 -1.83 -12.31
C GLN A 123 9.30 -2.95 -13.19
N ALA A 124 9.61 -2.63 -14.44
CA ALA A 124 10.01 -3.64 -15.42
C ALA A 124 11.51 -3.98 -15.33
N ARG A 125 12.34 -3.12 -14.74
CA ARG A 125 13.77 -3.37 -14.57
C ARG A 125 14.12 -3.52 -13.10
N ASN A 126 15.06 -4.44 -12.83
CA ASN A 126 15.67 -4.54 -11.52
C ASN A 126 16.44 -3.25 -11.21
N TYR A 127 16.29 -2.73 -9.99
CA TYR A 127 17.09 -1.60 -9.56
C TYR A 127 18.54 -2.03 -9.24
N LYS A 128 19.42 -1.06 -9.25
CA LYS A 128 20.80 -1.23 -8.80
C LYS A 128 20.93 -0.69 -7.38
N ILE A 129 21.71 -1.37 -6.56
CA ILE A 129 22.15 -0.83 -5.28
C ILE A 129 23.08 0.34 -5.57
N GLY A 130 22.83 1.48 -4.94
CA GLY A 130 23.57 2.71 -5.23
C GLY A 130 25.06 2.61 -4.91
N ASP A 131 25.86 3.48 -5.54
CA ASP A 131 27.31 3.52 -5.39
C ASP A 131 27.73 4.03 -4.00
N HIS A 132 26.84 4.72 -3.30
CA HIS A 132 27.07 5.21 -1.95
C HIS A 132 26.03 4.57 -1.02
N ASN A 133 26.39 3.46 -0.42
CA ASN A 133 25.58 2.87 0.62
C ASN A 133 25.71 3.73 1.88
N LEU A 134 24.67 4.44 2.22
CA LEU A 134 24.56 5.16 3.50
C LEU A 134 24.51 4.19 4.69
N LEU A 135 24.15 2.96 4.45
CA LEU A 135 24.29 1.86 5.40
C LEU A 135 25.65 1.21 5.14
N HIS A 136 26.64 1.56 5.92
CA HIS A 136 27.93 0.88 5.90
C HIS A 136 27.71 -0.60 6.14
N MET A 137 27.95 -1.42 5.12
CA MET A 137 27.98 -2.85 5.32
C MET A 137 29.09 -3.19 6.31
N SER A 138 28.76 -3.90 7.36
CA SER A 138 29.76 -4.39 8.30
C SER A 138 30.76 -5.32 7.58
N ALA A 139 31.97 -5.43 8.12
CA ALA A 139 32.94 -6.39 7.59
C ALA A 139 32.40 -7.82 7.56
N THR A 140 31.53 -8.15 8.52
CA THR A 140 30.83 -9.44 8.62
C THR A 140 29.85 -9.63 7.47
N ASP A 141 29.07 -8.63 7.11
CA ASP A 141 28.11 -8.73 5.99
C ASP A 141 28.83 -8.87 4.66
N LYS A 142 29.95 -8.16 4.47
CA LYS A 142 30.82 -8.32 3.29
C LYS A 142 31.41 -9.71 3.18
N ALA A 143 31.82 -10.31 4.32
CA ALA A 143 32.35 -11.66 4.36
C ALA A 143 31.28 -12.71 4.01
N ILE A 144 30.05 -12.55 4.52
CA ILE A 144 28.93 -13.43 4.23
C ILE A 144 28.51 -13.36 2.77
N LEU A 145 28.48 -12.16 2.18
CA LEU A 145 28.06 -11.94 0.80
C LEU A 145 29.20 -12.16 -0.21
N GLY A 146 30.43 -12.29 0.27
CA GLY A 146 31.62 -12.58 -0.54
C GLY A 146 32.08 -11.42 -1.45
N LYS A 147 31.41 -10.25 -1.41
CA LYS A 147 31.75 -9.07 -2.22
C LYS A 147 30.99 -7.83 -1.81
N ASP A 148 31.47 -6.68 -2.26
CA ASP A 148 30.73 -5.42 -2.18
C ASP A 148 29.48 -5.49 -3.03
N THR A 149 28.34 -5.02 -2.50
CA THR A 149 27.03 -5.05 -3.19
C THR A 149 26.77 -3.79 -4.01
N TYR A 150 27.71 -2.85 -4.08
CA TYR A 150 27.58 -1.62 -4.84
C TYR A 150 27.44 -1.87 -6.35
N GLY A 151 26.51 -1.17 -6.98
CA GLY A 151 26.26 -1.25 -8.41
C GLY A 151 25.68 -2.59 -8.87
N ILE A 152 25.43 -3.53 -7.96
CA ILE A 152 24.84 -4.83 -8.28
C ILE A 152 23.36 -4.67 -8.56
N LYS A 153 22.89 -5.35 -9.57
CA LYS A 153 21.45 -5.46 -9.83
C LYS A 153 20.80 -6.34 -8.78
N MET A 154 19.76 -5.81 -8.13
CA MET A 154 18.93 -6.54 -7.19
C MET A 154 17.98 -7.45 -7.96
N ASN A 155 18.40 -8.70 -8.21
CA ASN A 155 17.57 -9.66 -8.90
C ASN A 155 16.28 -9.92 -8.13
N GLY A 156 15.15 -10.01 -8.86
CA GLY A 156 13.84 -10.19 -8.25
C GLY A 156 13.20 -8.89 -7.73
N SER A 157 13.77 -7.72 -8.03
CA SER A 157 13.16 -6.44 -7.67
C SER A 157 12.13 -5.94 -8.70
N ARG A 158 11.99 -6.62 -9.83
CA ARG A 158 10.89 -6.38 -10.78
C ARG A 158 9.59 -6.83 -10.13
N HIS A 159 8.55 -6.06 -10.31
CA HIS A 159 7.22 -6.40 -9.82
C HIS A 159 6.15 -5.69 -10.63
N SER A 160 4.96 -6.20 -10.58
CA SER A 160 3.77 -5.50 -11.04
C SER A 160 2.58 -5.87 -10.17
N GLY A 161 1.67 -4.94 -10.02
CA GLY A 161 0.46 -5.14 -9.25
C GLY A 161 -0.68 -4.29 -9.76
N ILE A 162 -1.87 -4.82 -9.59
CA ILE A 162 -3.13 -4.18 -9.86
C ILE A 162 -3.92 -4.21 -8.55
N ALA A 163 -4.34 -3.05 -8.08
CA ALA A 163 -5.28 -2.92 -6.99
C ALA A 163 -6.58 -2.33 -7.52
N GLY A 164 -7.70 -2.85 -7.08
CA GLY A 164 -9.03 -2.37 -7.45
C GLY A 164 -9.92 -2.27 -6.23
N LYS A 165 -10.85 -1.31 -6.26
CA LYS A 165 -11.90 -1.19 -5.28
C LYS A 165 -13.19 -0.80 -6.00
N GLY A 166 -14.28 -1.47 -5.68
CA GLY A 166 -15.63 -1.15 -6.11
C GLY A 166 -16.55 -0.97 -4.91
N ARG A 167 -17.40 0.05 -4.93
CA ARG A 167 -18.45 0.26 -3.94
C ARG A 167 -19.78 0.52 -4.64
N ILE A 168 -20.83 -0.08 -4.13
CA ILE A 168 -22.22 0.25 -4.46
C ILE A 168 -22.90 0.59 -3.13
N GLY A 169 -23.54 1.74 -3.08
CA GLY A 169 -24.25 2.22 -1.90
C GLY A 169 -25.67 2.63 -2.21
N TYR A 170 -26.56 2.37 -1.27
CA TYR A 170 -27.95 2.81 -1.35
C TYR A 170 -28.36 3.51 -0.05
N ASP A 171 -28.81 4.75 -0.16
CA ASP A 171 -29.30 5.55 0.95
C ASP A 171 -30.84 5.41 1.06
N PHE A 172 -31.32 4.85 2.19
CA PHE A 172 -32.73 4.70 2.54
C PHE A 172 -33.20 5.92 3.36
N GLY A 173 -33.37 7.07 2.73
CA GLY A 173 -33.67 8.31 3.42
C GLY A 173 -32.45 8.93 4.11
N GLU A 174 -32.66 9.67 5.21
CA GLU A 174 -31.60 10.47 5.85
C GLU A 174 -30.75 9.67 6.84
N ASN A 175 -31.26 8.58 7.40
CA ASN A 175 -30.67 7.91 8.56
C ASN A 175 -30.08 6.52 8.27
N TRP A 176 -30.38 5.92 7.13
CA TRP A 176 -29.97 4.56 6.82
C TRP A 176 -29.27 4.47 5.49
N SER A 177 -28.15 3.79 5.46
CA SER A 177 -27.44 3.47 4.22
C SER A 177 -26.94 2.03 4.25
N LEU A 178 -26.97 1.39 3.10
CA LEU A 178 -26.34 0.10 2.86
C LEU A 178 -25.21 0.29 1.86
N ASN A 179 -24.01 -0.20 2.19
CA ASN A 179 -22.85 -0.13 1.32
C ASN A 179 -22.26 -1.52 1.17
N PHE A 180 -22.01 -1.90 -0.07
CA PHE A 180 -21.22 -3.08 -0.43
C PHE A 180 -19.92 -2.61 -1.05
N THR A 181 -18.81 -3.09 -0.50
CA THR A 181 -17.47 -2.73 -0.98
C THR A 181 -16.68 -4.00 -1.22
N GLU A 182 -16.05 -4.08 -2.38
CA GLU A 182 -15.13 -5.15 -2.76
C GLU A 182 -13.76 -4.55 -3.02
N ILE A 183 -12.72 -5.23 -2.53
CA ILE A 183 -11.32 -4.85 -2.71
C ILE A 183 -10.59 -6.02 -3.34
N LEU A 184 -9.89 -5.76 -4.45
CA LEU A 184 -9.16 -6.75 -5.21
C LEU A 184 -7.69 -6.35 -5.30
N PHE A 185 -6.82 -7.34 -5.20
CA PHE A 185 -5.40 -7.17 -5.49
C PHE A 185 -4.87 -8.38 -6.26
N VAL A 186 -4.14 -8.11 -7.34
CA VAL A 186 -3.42 -9.11 -8.12
C VAL A 186 -2.00 -8.63 -8.33
N GLY A 187 -1.03 -9.41 -7.89
CA GLY A 187 0.39 -9.09 -8.03
C GLY A 187 1.16 -10.19 -8.74
N LYS A 188 2.16 -9.79 -9.51
CA LYS A 188 3.11 -10.66 -10.18
C LYS A 188 4.53 -10.26 -9.82
N ASP A 189 5.37 -11.29 -9.61
CA ASP A 189 6.79 -11.13 -9.24
C ASP A 189 6.98 -10.28 -7.97
N LEU A 190 6.03 -10.36 -7.04
CA LEU A 190 6.10 -9.62 -5.79
C LEU A 190 7.23 -10.18 -4.93
N PRO A 191 8.27 -9.40 -4.63
CA PRO A 191 9.32 -9.85 -3.74
C PRO A 191 8.76 -9.98 -2.33
N THR A 192 8.87 -11.14 -1.73
CA THR A 192 8.60 -11.33 -0.32
C THR A 192 9.70 -10.65 0.50
N GLY A 193 9.31 -9.87 1.50
CA GLY A 193 10.23 -8.98 2.25
C GLY A 193 11.48 -9.62 2.85
N GLY A 194 11.47 -10.93 3.10
CA GLY A 194 12.65 -11.68 3.56
C GLY A 194 13.64 -12.08 2.44
N ASN A 195 13.20 -12.11 1.19
CA ASN A 195 14.01 -12.62 0.07
C ASN A 195 14.84 -11.53 -0.63
N VAL A 196 14.61 -10.26 -0.35
CA VAL A 196 15.32 -9.16 -0.99
C VAL A 196 16.77 -9.06 -0.49
N TRP A 197 17.00 -9.46 0.73
CA TRP A 197 18.31 -9.43 1.40
C TRP A 197 18.91 -10.83 1.64
N GLY A 198 18.21 -11.89 1.30
CA GLY A 198 18.72 -13.25 1.38
C GLY A 198 19.64 -13.61 0.20
N THR A 199 20.51 -14.55 0.39
CA THR A 199 21.43 -15.09 -0.63
C THR A 199 20.69 -15.55 -1.90
N ASN A 200 19.41 -15.86 -1.82
CA ASN A 200 18.57 -16.26 -2.95
C ASN A 200 18.20 -15.10 -3.90
N GLY A 201 18.26 -13.85 -3.43
CA GLY A 201 18.07 -12.66 -4.29
C GLY A 201 19.32 -12.27 -5.10
N LEU A 202 20.47 -12.85 -4.75
CA LEU A 202 21.77 -12.63 -5.38
C LEU A 202 22.11 -13.79 -6.31
N LYS A 203 21.22 -14.14 -7.24
CA LYS A 203 21.62 -15.08 -8.29
C LYS A 203 22.65 -14.40 -9.21
N LYS A 204 23.73 -15.16 -9.42
CA LYS A 204 24.83 -14.83 -10.35
C LYS A 204 24.35 -14.58 -11.77
#